data_b552f863b75c315b66535a762b398805
#
_entry.id   b552f863b75c315b66535a762b398805
#
_cell.length_a   1.000
_cell.length_b   1.000
_cell.length_c   1.000
_cell.angle_alpha   90.00
_cell.angle_beta   90.00
_cell.angle_gamma   90.00
#
_symmetry.space_group_name_H-M   'P 1'
#
loop_
_entity.id
_entity.type
_entity.pdbx_description
1 polymer ?
#
loop_
_entity_poly.entity_id
_entity_poly.type
_entity_poly.pdbx_seq_one_letter_code
_entity_poly.pdbx_strand_id
1 'polypeptide(L)'
;RVETKNVYKVKEDKYLQNHLQYNYAYDAEGRVSSKEVSKWSKGNQRFEKQYCLNFSYDGGEVNVEYAAWNSKDNAYTDVKTKAVYQINGMGVNYQSYEWNKKESSWNLMVEHSTQPEEIILFAEK
;
A
#
# COMPACT_ATOMS: atom_id res chain seq x y z
N ARG A 1 0.89 -17.43 -0.50
CA ARG A 1 1.75 -17.25 0.66
C ARG A 1 1.49 -15.89 1.31
N VAL A 2 1.36 -15.87 2.61
CA VAL A 2 1.10 -14.65 3.39
C VAL A 2 2.17 -14.52 4.46
N GLU A 3 2.63 -13.30 4.68
CA GLU A 3 3.63 -12.98 5.70
C GLU A 3 3.13 -11.81 6.54
N THR A 4 3.31 -11.89 7.86
CA THR A 4 2.89 -10.83 8.79
C THR A 4 4.12 -10.15 9.39
N LYS A 5 4.08 -8.81 9.41
CA LYS A 5 5.12 -8.00 10.02
C LYS A 5 4.47 -7.03 11.02
N ASN A 6 4.99 -7.02 12.25
CA ASN A 6 4.49 -6.13 13.29
C ASN A 6 5.43 -4.96 13.48
N VAL A 7 4.85 -3.76 13.62
CA VAL A 7 5.59 -2.53 13.90
C VAL A 7 5.18 -2.04 15.28
N TYR A 8 6.17 -1.73 16.11
CA TYR A 8 5.95 -1.29 17.48
C TYR A 8 6.37 0.15 17.66
N LYS A 9 5.70 0.85 18.58
CA LYS A 9 6.16 2.15 19.05
C LYS A 9 6.99 1.95 20.31
N VAL A 10 8.05 2.75 20.47
CA VAL A 10 8.77 2.85 21.73
C VAL A 10 8.14 3.99 22.51
N LYS A 11 7.59 3.69 23.68
CA LYS A 11 6.95 4.68 24.54
C LYS A 11 7.79 4.89 25.79
N GLU A 12 8.14 6.16 26.07
CA GLU A 12 8.92 6.57 27.25
C GLU A 12 10.26 5.84 27.34
N ASP A 13 10.82 5.46 26.18
CA ASP A 13 12.10 4.73 26.06
C ASP A 13 12.15 3.42 26.85
N LYS A 14 11.00 2.91 27.30
CA LYS A 14 10.93 1.72 28.15
C LYS A 14 10.05 0.59 27.63
N TYR A 15 9.02 0.90 26.85
CA TYR A 15 8.02 -0.09 26.46
C TYR A 15 7.90 -0.18 24.95
N LEU A 16 7.76 -1.41 24.45
CA LEU A 16 7.28 -1.65 23.11
C LEU A 16 5.76 -1.72 23.18
N GLN A 17 5.10 -0.94 22.32
CA GLN A 17 3.65 -0.90 22.23
C GLN A 17 3.22 -1.26 20.82
N ASN A 18 2.20 -2.09 20.68
CA ASN A 18 1.63 -2.42 19.37
C ASN A 18 1.24 -1.14 18.65
N HIS A 19 1.59 -1.03 17.37
CA HIS A 19 1.31 0.14 16.57
C HIS A 19 0.66 -0.21 15.24
N LEU A 20 1.38 -0.90 14.36
CA LEU A 20 0.91 -1.29 13.04
C LEU A 20 1.18 -2.77 12.80
N GLN A 21 0.36 -3.35 11.96
CA GLN A 21 0.57 -4.70 11.46
C GLN A 21 0.43 -4.69 9.95
N TYR A 22 1.42 -5.25 9.27
CA TYR A 22 1.40 -5.42 7.83
C TYR A 22 1.20 -6.88 7.49
N ASN A 23 0.23 -7.17 6.65
CA ASN A 23 0.01 -8.51 6.12
C ASN A 23 0.29 -8.48 4.62
N TYR A 24 1.31 -9.23 4.20
CA TYR A 24 1.73 -9.29 2.81
C TYR A 24 1.23 -10.58 2.18
N ALA A 25 0.67 -10.48 0.99
CA ALA A 25 0.39 -11.64 0.15
C ALA A 25 1.31 -11.59 -1.06
N TYR A 26 1.67 -12.75 -1.59
CA TYR A 26 2.61 -12.87 -2.70
C TYR A 26 1.98 -13.66 -3.84
N ASP A 27 2.33 -13.30 -5.07
CA ASP A 27 1.87 -14.02 -6.25
C ASP A 27 2.70 -15.29 -6.48
N ALA A 28 2.38 -16.02 -7.53
CA ALA A 28 3.06 -17.27 -7.85
C ALA A 28 4.55 -17.10 -8.17
N GLU A 29 4.96 -15.88 -8.52
CA GLU A 29 6.36 -15.55 -8.82
C GLU A 29 7.12 -14.98 -7.63
N GLY A 30 6.47 -14.94 -6.45
CA GLY A 30 7.09 -14.44 -5.24
C GLY A 30 7.08 -12.92 -5.10
N ARG A 31 6.34 -12.21 -5.94
CA ARG A 31 6.21 -10.75 -5.85
C ARG A 31 5.06 -10.40 -4.93
N VAL A 32 5.15 -9.26 -4.25
CA VAL A 32 4.06 -8.78 -3.39
C VAL A 32 2.82 -8.50 -4.25
N SER A 33 1.71 -9.15 -3.95
CA SER A 33 0.43 -8.91 -4.62
C SER A 33 -0.48 -8.00 -3.81
N SER A 34 -0.33 -8.00 -2.47
CA SER A 34 -1.05 -7.06 -1.64
C SER A 34 -0.30 -6.80 -0.34
N LYS A 35 -0.56 -5.62 0.23
CA LYS A 35 -0.10 -5.24 1.56
C LYS A 35 -1.29 -4.66 2.30
N GLU A 36 -1.75 -5.36 3.33
CA GLU A 36 -2.84 -4.91 4.17
C GLU A 36 -2.25 -4.26 5.42
N VAL A 37 -2.70 -3.05 5.75
CA VAL A 37 -2.21 -2.30 6.90
C VAL A 37 -3.31 -2.18 7.94
N SER A 38 -3.01 -2.62 9.15
CA SER A 38 -3.89 -2.51 10.31
C SER A 38 -3.21 -1.68 11.40
N LYS A 39 -4.01 -0.98 12.18
CA LYS A 39 -3.54 -0.15 13.28
C LYS A 39 -4.08 -0.70 14.59
N TRP A 40 -3.24 -0.71 15.62
CA TRP A 40 -3.64 -1.16 16.94
C TRP A 40 -4.67 -0.20 17.56
N SER A 41 -5.79 -0.78 18.02
CA SER A 41 -6.81 -0.05 18.75
C SER A 41 -6.68 -0.34 20.23
N LYS A 42 -6.35 0.67 21.01
CA LYS A 42 -6.25 0.53 22.47
C LYS A 42 -7.62 0.25 23.09
N GLY A 43 -8.65 0.88 22.56
CA GLY A 43 -10.00 0.72 23.06
C GLY A 43 -10.53 -0.70 22.87
N ASN A 44 -10.26 -1.30 21.71
CA ASN A 44 -10.75 -2.63 21.37
C ASN A 44 -9.72 -3.74 21.59
N GLN A 45 -8.50 -3.38 21.97
CA GLN A 45 -7.40 -4.34 22.22
C GLN A 45 -7.18 -5.29 21.05
N ARG A 46 -7.16 -4.74 19.84
CA ARG A 46 -6.93 -5.52 18.61
C ARG A 46 -6.44 -4.63 17.49
N PHE A 47 -5.89 -5.26 16.44
CA PHE A 47 -5.56 -4.56 15.21
C PHE A 47 -6.82 -4.38 14.39
N GLU A 48 -7.02 -3.15 13.88
CA GLU A 48 -8.15 -2.81 13.04
C GLU A 48 -7.67 -2.42 11.65
N LYS A 49 -8.30 -2.94 10.62
CA LYS A 49 -7.91 -2.71 9.24
C LYS A 49 -8.09 -1.25 8.86
N GLN A 50 -7.10 -0.70 8.16
CA GLN A 50 -7.09 0.71 7.74
C GLN A 50 -7.18 0.82 6.23
N TYR A 51 -6.29 0.14 5.51
CA TYR A 51 -6.26 0.17 4.06
C TYR A 51 -5.45 -1.00 3.53
N CYS A 52 -5.54 -1.22 2.23
CA CYS A 52 -4.65 -2.14 1.56
C CYS A 52 -4.08 -1.52 0.28
N LEU A 53 -2.93 -2.01 -0.11
CA LEU A 53 -2.29 -1.70 -1.38
C LEU A 53 -2.34 -2.98 -2.20
N ASN A 54 -2.86 -2.88 -3.43
CA ASN A 54 -2.90 -4.00 -4.36
C ASN A 54 -1.92 -3.73 -5.49
N PHE A 55 -1.02 -4.68 -5.70
CA PHE A 55 0.05 -4.58 -6.69
C PHE A 55 -0.25 -5.48 -7.88
N SER A 56 -0.12 -4.96 -9.07
CA SER A 56 -0.18 -5.75 -10.29
C SER A 56 1.00 -5.42 -11.17
N TYR A 57 1.47 -6.42 -11.90
CA TYR A 57 2.70 -6.33 -12.68
C TYR A 57 2.40 -6.66 -14.13
N ASP A 58 2.86 -5.81 -15.03
CA ASP A 58 2.67 -6.00 -16.47
C ASP A 58 3.92 -5.52 -17.20
N GLY A 59 4.77 -6.47 -17.58
CA GLY A 59 6.06 -6.16 -18.19
C GLY A 59 6.92 -5.33 -17.25
N GLY A 60 7.33 -4.16 -17.69
CA GLY A 60 8.11 -3.22 -16.88
C GLY A 60 7.27 -2.25 -16.05
N GLU A 61 5.98 -2.51 -15.93
CA GLU A 61 5.06 -1.61 -15.24
C GLU A 61 4.53 -2.24 -13.96
N VAL A 62 4.52 -1.47 -12.87
CA VAL A 62 3.93 -1.88 -11.60
C VAL A 62 2.79 -0.92 -11.29
N ASN A 63 1.60 -1.46 -11.10
CA ASN A 63 0.42 -0.71 -10.71
C ASN A 63 0.11 -0.97 -9.25
N VAL A 64 -0.11 0.10 -8.50
CA VAL A 64 -0.45 0.02 -7.06
C VAL A 64 -1.77 0.74 -6.85
N GLU A 65 -2.76 0.03 -6.35
CA GLU A 65 -4.05 0.63 -6.00
C GLU A 65 -4.21 0.67 -4.49
N TYR A 66 -4.63 1.83 -4.00
CA TYR A 66 -4.94 2.04 -2.59
C TYR A 66 -6.45 1.88 -2.39
N ALA A 67 -6.84 1.03 -1.46
CA ALA A 67 -8.24 0.82 -1.10
C ALA A 67 -8.41 0.97 0.41
N ALA A 68 -9.27 1.91 0.83
CA ALA A 68 -9.53 2.11 2.25
C ALA A 68 -10.52 1.07 2.78
N TRP A 69 -10.35 0.69 4.03
CA TRP A 69 -11.28 -0.22 4.70
C TRP A 69 -12.59 0.49 4.99
N ASN A 70 -13.70 -0.15 4.61
CA ASN A 70 -15.04 0.32 4.92
C ASN A 70 -15.63 -0.60 5.98
N SER A 71 -15.74 -0.12 7.22
CA SER A 71 -16.23 -0.93 8.34
C SER A 71 -17.70 -1.28 8.22
N LYS A 72 -18.49 -0.46 7.54
CA LYS A 72 -19.92 -0.75 7.31
C LYS A 72 -20.12 -1.93 6.38
N ASP A 73 -19.33 -1.99 5.32
CA ASP A 73 -19.42 -3.07 4.34
C ASP A 73 -18.48 -4.23 4.66
N ASN A 74 -17.64 -4.06 5.67
CA ASN A 74 -16.66 -5.05 6.08
C ASN A 74 -15.77 -5.49 4.93
N ALA A 75 -15.31 -4.52 4.13
CA ALA A 75 -14.55 -4.76 2.92
C ALA A 75 -13.73 -3.53 2.51
N TYR A 76 -12.78 -3.73 1.62
CA TYR A 76 -12.03 -2.65 0.99
C TYR A 76 -12.79 -2.23 -0.28
N THR A 77 -13.66 -1.24 -0.16
CA THR A 77 -14.55 -0.87 -1.26
C THR A 77 -14.22 0.45 -1.92
N ASP A 78 -13.46 1.31 -1.25
CA ASP A 78 -13.20 2.66 -1.74
C ASP A 78 -11.82 2.76 -2.36
N VAL A 79 -11.69 2.40 -3.64
CA VAL A 79 -10.45 2.63 -4.38
C VAL A 79 -10.41 4.11 -4.75
N LYS A 80 -9.53 4.86 -4.09
CA LYS A 80 -9.45 6.32 -4.25
C LYS A 80 -8.22 6.78 -5.02
N THR A 81 -7.12 6.08 -4.88
CA THR A 81 -5.87 6.46 -5.53
C THR A 81 -5.19 5.25 -6.13
N LYS A 82 -4.41 5.50 -7.15
CA LYS A 82 -3.52 4.50 -7.72
C LYS A 82 -2.21 5.16 -8.14
N ALA A 83 -1.16 4.37 -8.21
CA ALA A 83 0.13 4.80 -8.71
C ALA A 83 0.61 3.82 -9.77
N VAL A 84 1.26 4.36 -10.79
CA VAL A 84 1.83 3.56 -11.86
C VAL A 84 3.33 3.83 -11.91
N TYR A 85 4.13 2.78 -11.82
CA TYR A 85 5.57 2.84 -11.92
C TYR A 85 6.00 2.15 -13.20
N GLN A 86 6.68 2.86 -14.08
CA GLN A 86 7.24 2.30 -15.30
C GLN A 86 8.74 2.21 -15.13
N ILE A 87 9.25 0.98 -15.03
CA ILE A 87 10.66 0.71 -14.81
C ILE A 87 11.34 0.53 -16.16
N ASN A 88 12.33 1.39 -16.44
CA ASN A 88 13.18 1.22 -17.61
C ASN A 88 14.64 1.37 -17.17
N GLY A 89 15.55 0.70 -17.85
CA GLY A 89 16.95 0.48 -17.45
C GLY A 89 17.60 1.48 -16.52
N MET A 90 17.43 2.80 -16.75
CA MET A 90 18.13 3.84 -16.00
C MET A 90 17.29 4.53 -14.93
N GLY A 91 16.01 4.26 -14.87
CA GLY A 91 15.16 4.94 -13.91
C GLY A 91 13.72 4.46 -13.93
N VAL A 92 12.89 5.19 -13.23
CA VAL A 92 11.47 4.86 -13.08
C VAL A 92 10.63 6.10 -13.31
N ASN A 93 9.61 5.97 -14.13
CA ASN A 93 8.57 6.98 -14.27
C ASN A 93 7.45 6.68 -13.30
N TYR A 94 7.02 7.68 -12.57
CA TYR A 94 5.99 7.57 -11.56
C TYR A 94 4.81 8.46 -11.91
N GLN A 95 3.60 7.91 -11.84
CA GLN A 95 2.36 8.64 -12.04
C GLN A 95 1.39 8.25 -10.95
N SER A 96 0.76 9.22 -10.30
CA SER A 96 -0.30 8.95 -9.35
C SER A 96 -1.61 9.57 -9.81
N TYR A 97 -2.69 8.87 -9.51
CA TYR A 97 -4.04 9.24 -9.96
C TYR A 97 -5.00 9.22 -8.79
N GLU A 98 -5.99 10.12 -8.83
CA GLU A 98 -7.09 10.15 -7.89
C GLU A 98 -8.39 9.90 -8.64
N TRP A 99 -9.26 9.08 -8.06
CA TRP A 99 -10.55 8.77 -8.66
C TRP A 99 -11.51 9.95 -8.53
N ASN A 100 -12.09 10.35 -9.63
CA ASN A 100 -13.13 11.38 -9.69
C ASN A 100 -14.49 10.71 -9.88
N LYS A 101 -15.31 10.69 -8.84
CA LYS A 101 -16.63 10.04 -8.86
C LYS A 101 -17.60 10.72 -9.84
N LYS A 102 -17.52 12.05 -9.96
CA LYS A 102 -18.44 12.79 -10.82
C LYS A 102 -18.22 12.46 -12.29
N GLU A 103 -16.95 12.32 -12.69
CA GLU A 103 -16.59 12.07 -14.07
C GLU A 103 -16.33 10.59 -14.36
N SER A 104 -16.35 9.75 -13.33
CA SER A 104 -16.01 8.33 -13.43
C SER A 104 -14.69 8.11 -14.16
N SER A 105 -13.68 8.89 -13.77
CA SER A 105 -12.38 8.85 -14.41
C SER A 105 -11.25 9.07 -13.40
N TRP A 106 -10.04 8.70 -13.82
CA TRP A 106 -8.82 8.95 -13.03
C TRP A 106 -8.21 10.29 -13.44
N ASN A 107 -7.94 11.14 -12.44
CA ASN A 107 -7.24 12.40 -12.65
C ASN A 107 -5.77 12.22 -12.30
N LEU A 108 -4.89 12.60 -13.22
CA LEU A 108 -3.45 12.58 -12.98
C LEU A 108 -3.10 13.66 -11.96
N MET A 109 -2.47 13.24 -10.85
CA MET A 109 -2.11 14.15 -9.76
C MET A 109 -0.64 14.50 -9.75
N VAL A 110 0.23 13.52 -9.95
CA VAL A 110 1.68 13.69 -9.91
C VAL A 110 2.32 12.87 -11.01
N GLU A 111 3.32 13.45 -11.64
CA GLU A 111 4.15 12.75 -12.62
C GLU A 111 5.60 13.20 -12.43
N HIS A 112 6.51 12.25 -12.28
CA HIS A 112 7.93 12.54 -12.21
C HIS A 112 8.76 11.28 -12.48
N SER A 113 10.05 11.48 -12.72
CA SER A 113 11.01 10.38 -12.89
C SER A 113 11.85 10.26 -11.65
N THR A 114 12.18 9.02 -11.27
CA THR A 114 12.97 8.75 -10.08
C THR A 114 13.93 7.59 -10.32
N GLN A 115 14.83 7.35 -9.38
CA GLN A 115 15.80 6.27 -9.47
C GLN A 115 15.18 4.94 -9.02
N PRO A 116 15.60 3.80 -9.60
CA PRO A 116 15.04 2.50 -9.24
C PRO A 116 15.10 2.17 -7.75
N GLU A 117 16.13 2.61 -7.06
CA GLU A 117 16.31 2.36 -5.63
C GLU A 117 15.17 2.92 -4.79
N GLU A 118 14.61 4.05 -5.21
CA GLU A 118 13.50 4.67 -4.47
C GLU A 118 12.24 3.82 -4.49
N ILE A 119 12.00 3.11 -5.61
CA ILE A 119 10.86 2.20 -5.70
C ILE A 119 11.03 1.00 -4.78
N ILE A 120 12.23 0.46 -4.69
CA ILE A 120 12.51 -0.67 -3.80
C ILE A 120 12.20 -0.27 -2.35
N LEU A 121 12.65 0.90 -1.92
CA LEU A 121 12.36 1.41 -0.58
C LEU A 121 10.87 1.63 -0.36
N PHE A 122 10.18 2.14 -1.35
CA PHE A 122 8.73 2.35 -1.28
C PHE A 122 7.98 1.01 -1.14
N ALA A 123 8.36 0.01 -1.93
CA ALA A 123 7.69 -1.29 -1.91
C ALA A 123 7.91 -2.04 -0.59
N GLU A 124 9.04 -1.80 0.07
CA GLU A 124 9.37 -2.44 1.35
C GLU A 124 8.69 -1.77 2.55
N LYS A 125 8.20 -0.57 2.38
CA LYS A 125 7.52 0.17 3.44
C LYS A 125 6.06 -0.24 3.56
#